data_3b8380e706252495e61d4fb943d9df54
#
_entry.id   3b8380e706252495e61d4fb943d9df54
#
_cell.length_a   1.000
_cell.length_b   1.000
_cell.length_c   1.000
_cell.angle_alpha   90.00
_cell.angle_beta   90.00
_cell.angle_gamma   90.00
#
_symmetry.space_group_name_H-M   'P 1'
#
loop_
_entity.id
_entity.type
_entity.pdbx_description
1 polymer ?
#
loop_
_entity_poly.entity_id
_entity_poly.type
_entity_poly.pdbx_seq_one_letter_code
_entity_poly.pdbx_strand_id
1 'polypeptide(L)'
;KQVHSLADLTAGWRDRAGQLLGEDATGWAGSLLAEAQQVRPLRADDVPLEVISELGQAVVEVVGEKRSTWRRWNLHSEASRQSMAWRFATASDREAIVGMIADAAEQASLRLTPPELATSPAAFRRPDGTSVFRPRHSTVFSSTVLLEAEDRLLERSRTLTGPVVEVETVC
;
A
#
# COMPACT_ATOMS: atom_id res chain seq x y z
N LYS A 1 10.67 -2.92 -35.75
CA LYS A 1 11.19 -3.25 -34.42
C LYS A 1 11.70 -4.67 -34.45
N GLN A 2 13.00 -4.85 -34.19
CA GLN A 2 13.63 -6.16 -34.20
C GLN A 2 13.21 -6.90 -32.93
N VAL A 3 12.61 -8.07 -33.05
CA VAL A 3 12.23 -8.91 -31.94
C VAL A 3 13.46 -9.74 -31.57
N HIS A 4 13.99 -9.50 -30.36
CA HIS A 4 15.11 -10.27 -29.84
C HIS A 4 14.59 -11.50 -29.10
N SER A 5 15.30 -12.61 -29.21
CA SER A 5 15.01 -13.77 -28.35
C SER A 5 15.37 -13.50 -26.90
N LEU A 6 14.79 -14.25 -25.97
CA LEU A 6 15.15 -14.15 -24.56
C LEU A 6 16.64 -14.45 -24.32
N ALA A 7 17.21 -15.36 -25.11
CA ALA A 7 18.63 -15.69 -25.05
C ALA A 7 19.51 -14.49 -25.43
N ASP A 8 19.17 -13.78 -26.53
CA ASP A 8 19.89 -12.59 -26.98
C ASP A 8 19.83 -11.46 -25.96
N LEU A 9 18.63 -11.23 -25.38
CA LEU A 9 18.43 -10.23 -24.34
C LEU A 9 19.25 -10.56 -23.08
N THR A 10 19.24 -11.83 -22.65
CA THR A 10 19.98 -12.29 -21.50
C THR A 10 21.50 -12.16 -21.70
N ALA A 11 22.01 -12.51 -22.89
CA ALA A 11 23.41 -12.32 -23.22
C ALA A 11 23.79 -10.83 -23.17
N GLY A 12 23.01 -9.95 -23.81
CA GLY A 12 23.26 -8.51 -23.78
C GLY A 12 23.16 -7.88 -22.40
N TRP A 13 22.33 -8.42 -21.50
CA TRP A 13 22.27 -7.97 -20.09
C TRP A 13 23.50 -8.41 -19.30
N ARG A 14 23.98 -9.65 -19.49
CA ARG A 14 25.21 -10.15 -18.86
C ARG A 14 26.46 -9.36 -19.30
N ASP A 15 26.57 -9.06 -20.57
CA ASP A 15 27.70 -8.26 -21.09
C ASP A 15 27.72 -6.86 -20.48
N ARG A 16 26.56 -6.19 -20.41
CA ARG A 16 26.45 -4.87 -19.78
C ARG A 16 26.71 -4.92 -18.29
N ALA A 17 26.21 -5.94 -17.60
CA ALA A 17 26.48 -6.12 -16.18
C ALA A 17 27.97 -6.37 -15.92
N GLY A 18 28.64 -7.21 -16.71
CA GLY A 18 30.08 -7.45 -16.63
C GLY A 18 30.90 -6.18 -16.82
N GLN A 19 30.52 -5.32 -17.79
CA GLN A 19 31.17 -4.02 -18.01
C GLN A 19 31.04 -3.06 -16.83
N LEU A 20 29.87 -3.06 -16.17
CA LEU A 20 29.60 -2.20 -15.00
C LEU A 20 30.28 -2.71 -13.73
N LEU A 21 30.31 -4.02 -13.53
CA LEU A 21 30.85 -4.64 -12.33
C LEU A 21 32.36 -4.83 -12.38
N GLY A 22 32.97 -4.83 -13.58
CA GLY A 22 34.38 -5.14 -13.78
C GLY A 22 34.73 -6.61 -13.54
N GLU A 23 33.74 -7.50 -13.44
CA GLU A 23 33.88 -8.92 -13.17
C GLU A 23 32.82 -9.75 -13.92
N ASP A 24 32.94 -11.10 -13.86
CA ASP A 24 31.93 -11.99 -14.47
C ASP A 24 30.56 -11.84 -13.79
N ALA A 25 29.60 -11.26 -14.52
CA ALA A 25 28.24 -11.05 -14.08
C ALA A 25 27.51 -12.36 -13.69
N THR A 26 27.89 -13.51 -14.29
CA THR A 26 27.31 -14.82 -13.96
C THR A 26 27.81 -15.31 -12.61
N GLY A 27 29.10 -15.17 -12.34
CA GLY A 27 29.71 -15.50 -11.04
C GLY A 27 29.17 -14.61 -9.93
N TRP A 28 29.07 -13.30 -10.17
CA TRP A 28 28.45 -12.35 -9.25
C TRP A 28 26.99 -12.70 -8.92
N ALA A 29 26.17 -12.95 -9.92
CA ALA A 29 24.78 -13.36 -9.72
C ALA A 29 24.67 -14.70 -8.97
N GLY A 30 25.59 -15.64 -9.26
CA GLY A 30 25.69 -16.91 -8.54
C GLY A 30 26.02 -16.75 -7.06
N SER A 31 26.93 -15.84 -6.70
CA SER A 31 27.28 -15.54 -5.30
C SER A 31 26.11 -14.93 -4.55
N LEU A 32 25.41 -13.96 -5.14
CA LEU A 32 24.21 -13.38 -4.55
C LEU A 32 23.10 -14.41 -4.31
N LEU A 33 22.89 -15.33 -5.26
CA LEU A 33 21.91 -16.39 -5.10
C LEU A 33 22.31 -17.37 -3.99
N ALA A 34 23.62 -17.69 -3.85
CA ALA A 34 24.11 -18.56 -2.78
C ALA A 34 23.93 -17.89 -1.40
N GLU A 35 24.26 -16.60 -1.26
CA GLU A 35 24.00 -15.84 -0.04
C GLU A 35 22.50 -15.78 0.29
N ALA A 36 21.66 -15.50 -0.73
CA ALA A 36 20.22 -15.47 -0.56
C ALA A 36 19.64 -16.83 -0.12
N GLN A 37 20.26 -17.96 -0.48
CA GLN A 37 19.82 -19.28 -0.05
C GLN A 37 20.12 -19.57 1.42
N GLN A 38 21.06 -18.85 2.04
CA GLN A 38 21.39 -18.98 3.46
C GLN A 38 20.39 -18.25 4.37
N VAL A 39 19.60 -17.31 3.82
CA VAL A 39 18.56 -16.62 4.58
C VAL A 39 17.34 -17.53 4.68
N ARG A 40 16.97 -17.88 5.92
CA ARG A 40 15.77 -18.66 6.20
C ARG A 40 14.54 -17.89 5.68
N PRO A 41 13.73 -18.48 4.79
CA PRO A 41 12.51 -17.83 4.32
C PRO A 41 11.51 -17.65 5.47
N LEU A 42 10.81 -16.52 5.49
CA LEU A 42 9.80 -16.20 6.48
C LEU A 42 8.54 -17.03 6.27
N ARG A 43 7.99 -17.55 7.36
CA ARG A 43 6.63 -18.10 7.42
C ARG A 43 5.70 -17.03 8.00
N ALA A 44 4.42 -17.17 7.76
CA ALA A 44 3.43 -16.24 8.30
C ALA A 44 3.49 -16.14 9.83
N ASP A 45 3.71 -17.27 10.50
CA ASP A 45 3.80 -17.37 11.97
C ASP A 45 5.11 -16.81 12.56
N ASP A 46 6.12 -16.57 11.72
CA ASP A 46 7.42 -16.01 12.16
C ASP A 46 7.36 -14.47 12.32
N VAL A 47 6.33 -13.80 11.82
CA VAL A 47 6.22 -12.33 11.83
C VAL A 47 5.41 -11.86 13.04
N PRO A 48 6.01 -11.08 13.96
CA PRO A 48 5.32 -10.56 15.12
C PRO A 48 4.15 -9.64 14.75
N LEU A 49 3.07 -9.66 15.53
CA LEU A 49 1.88 -8.83 15.30
C LEU A 49 2.19 -7.34 15.42
N GLU A 50 3.16 -6.98 16.23
CA GLU A 50 3.64 -5.59 16.38
C GLU A 50 4.19 -5.07 15.04
N VAL A 51 5.01 -5.89 14.35
CA VAL A 51 5.56 -5.55 13.02
C VAL A 51 4.44 -5.42 12.00
N ILE A 52 3.43 -6.30 12.04
CA ILE A 52 2.24 -6.19 11.18
C ILE A 52 1.49 -4.88 11.44
N SER A 53 1.32 -4.51 12.70
CA SER A 53 0.65 -3.25 13.09
C SER A 53 1.41 -2.02 12.62
N GLU A 54 2.73 -1.98 12.82
CA GLU A 54 3.60 -0.90 12.37
C GLU A 54 3.57 -0.73 10.84
N LEU A 55 3.65 -1.85 10.12
CA LEU A 55 3.53 -1.83 8.67
C LEU A 55 2.13 -1.40 8.20
N GLY A 56 1.09 -1.77 8.92
CA GLY A 56 -0.27 -1.29 8.66
C GLY A 56 -0.37 0.22 8.74
N GLN A 57 0.23 0.84 9.75
CA GLN A 57 0.29 2.31 9.89
C GLN A 57 1.12 2.94 8.76
N ALA A 58 2.30 2.41 8.45
CA ALA A 58 3.14 2.90 7.35
C ALA A 58 2.42 2.82 6.00
N VAL A 59 1.62 1.77 5.76
CA VAL A 59 0.78 1.64 4.57
C VAL A 59 -0.25 2.77 4.49
N VAL A 60 -0.91 3.11 5.60
CA VAL A 60 -1.89 4.21 5.65
C VAL A 60 -1.23 5.55 5.35
N GLU A 61 -0.05 5.82 5.92
CA GLU A 61 0.71 7.04 5.68
C GLU A 61 1.04 7.21 4.19
N VAL A 62 1.66 6.19 3.58
CA VAL A 62 2.06 6.24 2.16
C VAL A 62 0.86 6.33 1.21
N VAL A 63 -0.26 5.69 1.55
CA VAL A 63 -1.49 5.81 0.76
C VAL A 63 -2.10 7.21 0.93
N GLY A 64 -2.09 7.76 2.15
CA GLY A 64 -2.58 9.09 2.48
C GLY A 64 -1.82 10.23 1.80
N GLU A 65 -0.51 10.08 1.54
CA GLU A 65 0.27 11.04 0.75
C GLU A 65 -0.22 11.19 -0.70
N LYS A 66 -0.82 10.14 -1.24
CA LYS A 66 -1.21 10.08 -2.66
C LYS A 66 -2.72 10.24 -2.88
N ARG A 67 -3.53 10.06 -1.82
CA ARG A 67 -4.99 10.00 -1.92
C ARG A 67 -5.63 10.51 -0.64
N SER A 68 -6.69 11.31 -0.78
CA SER A 68 -7.53 11.71 0.36
C SER A 68 -8.46 10.60 0.84
N THR A 69 -8.79 9.66 -0.03
CA THR A 69 -9.61 8.49 0.31
C THR A 69 -9.09 7.24 -0.37
N TRP A 70 -9.33 6.09 0.24
CA TRP A 70 -8.91 4.80 -0.28
C TRP A 70 -9.89 3.68 0.04
N ARG A 71 -9.66 2.55 -0.59
CA ARG A 71 -10.38 1.30 -0.37
C ARG A 71 -9.39 0.21 0.02
N ARG A 72 -9.88 -0.92 0.54
CA ARG A 72 -9.06 -2.06 0.93
C ARG A 72 -8.02 -2.47 -0.13
N TRP A 73 -8.38 -2.48 -1.40
CA TRP A 73 -7.44 -2.87 -2.45
C TRP A 73 -6.24 -1.92 -2.61
N ASN A 74 -6.38 -0.63 -2.26
CA ASN A 74 -5.26 0.31 -2.22
C ASN A 74 -4.29 -0.06 -1.10
N LEU A 75 -4.82 -0.39 0.08
CA LEU A 75 -4.03 -0.83 1.23
C LEU A 75 -3.31 -2.14 0.92
N HIS A 76 -4.02 -3.11 0.35
CA HIS A 76 -3.44 -4.40 -0.04
C HIS A 76 -2.31 -4.25 -1.09
N SER A 77 -2.49 -3.38 -2.07
CA SER A 77 -1.47 -3.12 -3.09
C SER A 77 -0.23 -2.45 -2.50
N GLU A 78 -0.40 -1.55 -1.53
CA GLU A 78 0.73 -0.92 -0.83
C GLU A 78 1.41 -1.91 0.13
N ALA A 79 0.66 -2.70 0.89
CA ALA A 79 1.18 -3.78 1.73
C ALA A 79 2.03 -4.77 0.92
N SER A 80 1.56 -5.14 -0.28
CA SER A 80 2.31 -6.00 -1.19
C SER A 80 3.62 -5.35 -1.67
N ARG A 81 3.65 -4.02 -1.87
CA ARG A 81 4.88 -3.29 -2.24
C ARG A 81 5.87 -3.21 -1.09
N GLN A 82 5.42 -2.88 0.11
CA GLN A 82 6.30 -2.76 1.28
C GLN A 82 6.91 -4.09 1.71
N SER A 83 6.21 -5.20 1.46
CA SER A 83 6.70 -6.56 1.72
C SER A 83 7.48 -7.18 0.55
N MET A 84 7.73 -6.44 -0.54
CA MET A 84 8.35 -6.98 -1.76
C MET A 84 9.78 -7.51 -1.52
N ALA A 85 10.54 -6.88 -0.63
CA ALA A 85 11.90 -7.30 -0.28
C ALA A 85 11.94 -8.53 0.64
N TRP A 86 10.80 -8.95 1.19
CA TRP A 86 10.73 -10.08 2.10
C TRP A 86 10.73 -11.40 1.33
N ARG A 87 11.49 -12.35 1.83
CA ARG A 87 11.56 -13.68 1.26
C ARG A 87 10.66 -14.63 2.05
N PHE A 88 9.55 -15.01 1.47
CA PHE A 88 8.60 -15.92 2.07
C PHE A 88 8.87 -17.38 1.71
N ALA A 89 8.54 -18.31 2.62
CA ALA A 89 8.70 -19.74 2.40
C ALA A 89 7.75 -20.25 1.30
N THR A 90 6.52 -19.72 1.27
CA THR A 90 5.50 -20.09 0.29
C THR A 90 4.72 -18.85 -0.20
N ALA A 91 4.02 -19.00 -1.31
CA ALA A 91 3.07 -18.00 -1.80
C ALA A 91 1.94 -17.75 -0.78
N SER A 92 1.49 -18.82 -0.11
CA SER A 92 0.45 -18.72 0.92
C SER A 92 0.90 -17.91 2.14
N ASP A 93 2.16 -18.06 2.59
CA ASP A 93 2.71 -17.23 3.66
C ASP A 93 2.73 -15.75 3.27
N ARG A 94 3.12 -15.47 2.01
CA ARG A 94 3.11 -14.11 1.49
C ARG A 94 1.70 -13.51 1.47
N GLU A 95 0.72 -14.25 0.94
CA GLU A 95 -0.67 -13.81 0.88
C GLU A 95 -1.24 -13.56 2.27
N ALA A 96 -0.93 -14.43 3.23
CA ALA A 96 -1.36 -14.28 4.62
C ALA A 96 -0.78 -12.99 5.23
N ILE A 97 0.52 -12.75 5.11
CA ILE A 97 1.17 -11.56 5.66
C ILE A 97 0.65 -10.28 5.00
N VAL A 98 0.55 -10.24 3.67
CA VAL A 98 0.00 -9.07 2.95
C VAL A 98 -1.44 -8.82 3.37
N GLY A 99 -2.24 -9.88 3.57
CA GLY A 99 -3.60 -9.80 4.09
C GLY A 99 -3.64 -9.21 5.50
N MET A 100 -2.79 -9.70 6.41
CA MET A 100 -2.71 -9.20 7.79
C MET A 100 -2.28 -7.73 7.86
N ILE A 101 -1.30 -7.31 7.06
CA ILE A 101 -0.89 -5.90 6.95
C ILE A 101 -2.05 -5.04 6.42
N ALA A 102 -2.76 -5.52 5.39
CA ALA A 102 -3.92 -4.80 4.86
C ALA A 102 -5.06 -4.71 5.88
N ASP A 103 -5.29 -5.73 6.71
CA ASP A 103 -6.27 -5.71 7.80
C ASP A 103 -5.86 -4.71 8.88
N ALA A 104 -4.59 -4.68 9.27
CA ALA A 104 -4.06 -3.71 10.23
C ALA A 104 -4.16 -2.28 9.69
N ALA A 105 -3.86 -2.06 8.40
CA ALA A 105 -4.02 -0.76 7.74
C ALA A 105 -5.50 -0.32 7.67
N GLU A 106 -6.42 -1.25 7.43
CA GLU A 106 -7.85 -0.97 7.46
C GLU A 106 -8.31 -0.56 8.87
N GLN A 107 -7.82 -1.24 9.92
CA GLN A 107 -8.10 -0.88 11.31
C GLN A 107 -7.51 0.48 11.71
N ALA A 108 -6.35 0.84 11.18
CA ALA A 108 -5.71 2.14 11.39
C ALA A 108 -6.36 3.27 10.57
N SER A 109 -7.22 2.94 9.61
CA SER A 109 -7.90 3.91 8.75
C SER A 109 -9.24 4.36 9.36
N LEU A 110 -9.61 5.61 9.09
CA LEU A 110 -10.93 6.12 9.45
C LEU A 110 -11.95 5.69 8.39
N ARG A 111 -12.95 4.94 8.80
CA ARG A 111 -14.03 4.50 7.90
C ARG A 111 -15.00 5.63 7.62
N LEU A 112 -15.09 6.07 6.36
CA LEU A 112 -16.04 7.10 5.89
C LEU A 112 -17.39 6.50 5.50
N THR A 113 -17.43 5.25 5.02
CA THR A 113 -18.68 4.59 4.67
C THR A 113 -19.48 4.30 5.94
N PRO A 114 -20.69 4.87 6.12
CA PRO A 114 -21.47 4.65 7.31
C PRO A 114 -21.88 3.16 7.46
N PRO A 115 -22.12 2.69 8.69
CA PRO A 115 -22.69 1.36 8.90
C PRO A 115 -24.05 1.22 8.23
N GLU A 116 -24.54 0.01 8.06
CA GLU A 116 -25.90 -0.21 7.61
C GLU A 116 -26.89 0.24 8.69
N LEU A 117 -27.83 1.13 8.31
CA LEU A 117 -28.86 1.61 9.22
C LEU A 117 -29.85 0.51 9.61
N ALA A 118 -30.03 -0.48 8.73
CA ALA A 118 -30.84 -1.66 8.98
C ALA A 118 -30.09 -2.92 8.55
N THR A 119 -30.19 -3.96 9.36
CA THR A 119 -29.57 -5.24 9.05
C THR A 119 -30.29 -5.92 7.89
N SER A 120 -29.59 -6.21 6.79
CA SER A 120 -30.15 -6.94 5.67
C SER A 120 -30.63 -8.34 6.11
N PRO A 121 -31.82 -8.79 5.70
CA PRO A 121 -32.28 -10.15 5.97
C PRO A 121 -31.28 -11.20 5.44
N ALA A 122 -31.24 -12.38 6.06
CA ALA A 122 -30.29 -13.44 5.75
C ALA A 122 -30.31 -13.84 4.25
N ALA A 123 -31.50 -13.82 3.62
CA ALA A 123 -31.67 -14.12 2.19
C ALA A 123 -30.92 -13.13 1.27
N PHE A 124 -30.58 -11.95 1.76
CA PHE A 124 -29.87 -10.91 1.01
C PHE A 124 -28.45 -10.68 1.54
N ARG A 125 -27.88 -11.68 2.19
CA ARG A 125 -26.48 -11.69 2.62
C ARG A 125 -25.67 -12.64 1.77
N ARG A 126 -24.45 -12.22 1.47
CA ARG A 126 -23.45 -13.09 0.85
C ARG A 126 -22.90 -14.08 1.88
N PRO A 127 -22.16 -15.12 1.45
CA PRO A 127 -21.51 -16.07 2.37
C PRO A 127 -20.54 -15.40 3.36
N ASP A 128 -19.95 -14.25 2.98
CA ASP A 128 -19.07 -13.44 3.82
C ASP A 128 -19.84 -12.52 4.81
N GLY A 129 -21.16 -12.65 4.90
CA GLY A 129 -22.02 -11.85 5.76
C GLY A 129 -22.34 -10.45 5.24
N THR A 130 -21.75 -10.02 4.13
CA THR A 130 -22.01 -8.68 3.54
C THR A 130 -23.36 -8.64 2.81
N SER A 131 -24.01 -7.46 2.84
CA SER A 131 -25.27 -7.25 2.12
C SER A 131 -25.08 -7.28 0.60
N VAL A 132 -26.01 -7.91 -0.14
CA VAL A 132 -26.04 -7.87 -1.60
C VAL A 132 -26.38 -6.47 -2.14
N PHE A 133 -27.00 -5.62 -1.33
CA PHE A 133 -27.33 -4.23 -1.68
C PHE A 133 -26.13 -3.28 -1.62
N ARG A 134 -25.01 -3.72 -1.07
CA ARG A 134 -23.74 -2.98 -1.11
C ARG A 134 -22.80 -3.62 -2.12
N PRO A 135 -22.17 -2.85 -3.00
CA PRO A 135 -21.14 -3.37 -3.87
C PRO A 135 -19.99 -3.97 -3.05
N ARG A 136 -19.39 -5.04 -3.53
CA ARG A 136 -18.21 -5.63 -2.87
C ARG A 136 -17.08 -4.60 -2.79
N HIS A 137 -16.37 -4.58 -1.68
CA HIS A 137 -15.23 -3.69 -1.45
C HIS A 137 -15.55 -2.19 -1.66
N SER A 138 -16.81 -1.80 -1.43
CA SER A 138 -17.25 -0.40 -1.59
C SER A 138 -16.92 0.48 -0.38
N THR A 139 -16.45 -0.10 0.73
CA THR A 139 -16.05 0.66 1.91
C THR A 139 -14.94 1.62 1.56
N VAL A 140 -15.13 2.88 1.91
CA VAL A 140 -14.18 3.97 1.69
C VAL A 140 -13.61 4.37 3.04
N PHE A 141 -12.32 4.62 3.05
CA PHE A 141 -11.56 5.03 4.21
C PHE A 141 -10.81 6.33 3.95
N SER A 142 -10.40 6.99 5.01
CA SER A 142 -9.48 8.12 5.05
C SER A 142 -8.59 8.00 6.30
N SER A 143 -7.84 9.04 6.63
CA SER A 143 -7.15 9.13 7.90
C SER A 143 -7.67 10.29 8.75
N THR A 144 -7.57 10.16 10.06
CA THR A 144 -7.89 11.23 11.00
C THR A 144 -7.02 12.45 10.74
N VAL A 145 -5.73 12.24 10.42
CA VAL A 145 -4.77 13.31 10.12
C VAL A 145 -5.21 14.17 8.93
N LEU A 146 -5.75 13.54 7.87
CA LEU A 146 -6.27 14.27 6.70
C LEU A 146 -7.50 15.10 7.06
N LEU A 147 -8.45 14.53 7.79
CA LEU A 147 -9.65 15.28 8.22
C LEU A 147 -9.29 16.45 9.14
N GLU A 148 -8.40 16.24 10.09
CA GLU A 148 -7.90 17.33 10.95
C GLU A 148 -7.17 18.42 10.15
N ALA A 149 -6.47 18.07 9.08
CA ALA A 149 -5.86 19.03 8.17
C ALA A 149 -6.90 19.84 7.39
N GLU A 150 -7.95 19.17 6.91
CA GLU A 150 -9.10 19.82 6.25
C GLU A 150 -9.81 20.77 7.21
N ASP A 151 -10.08 20.36 8.44
CA ASP A 151 -10.70 21.18 9.48
C ASP A 151 -9.85 22.43 9.79
N ARG A 152 -8.53 22.27 9.90
CA ARG A 152 -7.60 23.41 10.09
C ARG A 152 -7.63 24.38 8.90
N LEU A 153 -7.72 23.88 7.68
CA LEU A 153 -7.84 24.73 6.48
C LEU A 153 -9.16 25.49 6.46
N LEU A 154 -10.26 24.83 6.78
CA LEU A 154 -11.58 25.45 6.89
C LEU A 154 -11.59 26.55 7.96
N GLU A 155 -11.02 26.30 9.13
CA GLU A 155 -10.93 27.28 10.20
C GLU A 155 -10.10 28.50 9.78
N ARG A 156 -8.94 28.28 9.15
CA ARG A 156 -8.11 29.37 8.61
C ARG A 156 -8.83 30.17 7.52
N SER A 157 -9.62 29.52 6.67
CA SER A 157 -10.38 30.22 5.61
C SER A 157 -11.48 31.14 6.16
N ARG A 158 -11.96 30.87 7.37
CA ARG A 158 -12.95 31.71 8.08
C ARG A 158 -12.33 32.90 8.77
N THR A 159 -11.01 32.87 9.02
CA THR A 159 -10.30 33.92 9.71
C THR A 159 -9.90 35.00 8.70
N LEU A 160 -10.47 36.18 8.83
CA LEU A 160 -10.17 37.35 7.98
C LEU A 160 -8.83 38.01 8.43
N THR A 161 -7.71 37.37 8.03
CA THR A 161 -6.34 37.84 8.34
C THR A 161 -5.62 38.45 7.15
N GLY A 162 -6.33 38.64 6.04
CA GLY A 162 -5.78 39.30 4.85
C GLY A 162 -5.50 40.80 5.09
N PRO A 163 -4.57 41.39 4.33
CA PRO A 163 -4.35 42.84 4.37
C PRO A 163 -5.65 43.56 4.00
N VAL A 164 -6.07 44.51 4.85
CA VAL A 164 -7.23 45.37 4.58
C VAL A 164 -6.75 46.47 3.67
N VAL A 165 -7.33 46.59 2.49
CA VAL A 165 -7.14 47.70 1.56
C VAL A 165 -8.33 48.64 1.73
N GLU A 166 -8.08 49.92 2.01
CA GLU A 166 -9.15 50.91 2.09
C GLU A 166 -9.79 51.10 0.72
N VAL A 167 -11.12 51.22 0.71
CA VAL A 167 -11.93 51.30 -0.53
C VAL A 167 -11.48 52.48 -1.42
N GLU A 168 -10.96 53.53 -0.83
CA GLU A 168 -10.41 54.71 -1.55
C GLU A 168 -9.16 54.42 -2.40
N THR A 169 -8.47 53.30 -2.14
CA THR A 169 -7.28 52.90 -2.89
C THR A 169 -7.62 52.11 -4.19
N VAL A 170 -8.88 51.77 -4.40
CA VAL A 170 -9.35 50.93 -5.52
C VAL A 170 -10.06 51.75 -6.62
N CYS A 171 -10.14 53.07 -6.49
CA CYS A 171 -10.71 54.00 -7.48
C CYS A 171 -9.68 54.59 -8.42
#